data_bf9eee3283c8e60869757c25416cd599
#
_entry.id   bf9eee3283c8e60869757c25416cd599
#
_cell.length_a   1.000
_cell.length_b   1.000
_cell.length_c   1.000
_cell.angle_alpha   90.00
_cell.angle_beta   90.00
_cell.angle_gamma   90.00
#
_symmetry.space_group_name_H-M   'P 1'
#
loop_
_entity.id
_entity.type
_entity.pdbx_description
1 polymer ?
#
loop_
_entity_poly.entity_id
_entity_poly.type
_entity_poly.pdbx_seq_one_letter_code
_entity_poly.pdbx_strand_id
1 'polypeptide(L)'
;MLKLAPSAFVALAGCAGLPSQSTETPNEARIDDSLVALNRTEEPQQLHFRIDDADEMVYKRVVSMDAGEGGNPTEHLFRDLPDGPGRYLATAWLDGAERTPETGFSTTDISEDCLLLGVLIEQRGTSEPSVAVTGGRGFCDADSS
;
A
#
# COMPACT_ATOMS: atom_id res chain seq x y z
N MET A 1 43.81 -55.61 -11.33
CA MET A 1 43.61 -55.07 -11.32
C MET A 1 43.12 -53.92 -11.33
N LEU A 2 42.72 -53.38 -11.19
CA LEU A 2 42.33 -52.31 -11.26
C LEU A 2 41.43 -51.72 -10.75
N LYS A 3 41.17 -50.97 -10.39
CA LYS A 3 40.38 -50.35 -9.99
C LYS A 3 39.96 -49.25 -10.04
N LEU A 4 39.61 -48.71 -9.94
CA LEU A 4 39.19 -47.69 -10.06
C LEU A 4 38.46 -47.00 -9.37
N ALA A 5 38.36 -46.24 -9.06
CA ALA A 5 37.88 -45.44 -8.51
C ALA A 5 37.07 -44.46 -8.76
N PRO A 6 36.39 -44.11 -8.45
CA PRO A 6 35.59 -43.24 -8.79
C PRO A 6 35.39 -42.13 -8.16
N SER A 7 35.46 -41.54 -8.08
CA SER A 7 35.32 -40.42 -7.75
C SER A 7 34.18 -39.78 -7.65
N ALA A 8 33.86 -39.46 -7.08
CA ALA A 8 32.83 -38.85 -6.91
C ALA A 8 32.61 -37.60 -6.82
N PHE A 9 32.26 -37.08 -6.71
CA PHE A 9 32.09 -35.92 -6.60
C PHE A 9 31.16 -35.22 -6.45
N VAL A 10 30.97 -34.78 -6.14
CA VAL A 10 30.26 -34.15 -5.82
C VAL A 10 29.82 -33.05 -5.88
N ALA A 11 29.71 -32.56 -5.90
CA ALA A 11 29.29 -31.55 -6.23
C ALA A 11 28.59 -30.80 -5.57
N LEU A 12 28.00 -30.75 -5.30
CA LEU A 12 27.34 -30.05 -4.77
C LEU A 12 27.16 -28.91 -4.58
N ALA A 13 27.39 -28.58 -4.30
CA ALA A 13 27.45 -27.46 -4.10
C ALA A 13 26.56 -26.55 -4.45
N GLY A 14 26.39 -26.28 -5.20
CA GLY A 14 25.71 -25.28 -5.58
C GLY A 14 24.74 -24.75 -4.81
N CYS A 15 24.13 -25.29 -4.39
CA CYS A 15 23.12 -24.80 -3.75
C CYS A 15 23.36 -23.71 -3.03
N ALA A 16 24.32 -23.61 -2.68
CA ALA A 16 24.52 -22.63 -1.85
C ALA A 16 23.92 -21.40 -2.18
N GLY A 17 24.16 -20.90 -3.01
CA GLY A 17 23.84 -19.62 -3.17
C GLY A 17 22.54 -19.20 -3.17
N LEU A 18 21.75 -19.94 -3.28
CA LEU A 18 20.57 -19.56 -3.37
C LEU A 18 19.88 -19.04 -2.34
N PRO A 19 20.09 -19.27 -1.33
CA PRO A 19 19.32 -18.82 -0.27
C PRO A 19 19.12 -17.41 -0.31
N SER A 20 20.03 -16.75 -0.72
CA SER A 20 19.91 -15.38 -0.61
C SER A 20 18.70 -14.89 -1.24
N GLN A 21 18.32 -15.44 -2.21
CA GLN A 21 17.27 -14.98 -2.80
C GLN A 21 16.10 -15.37 -2.18
N SER A 22 15.98 -16.40 -1.82
CA SER A 22 14.74 -16.81 -1.28
C SER A 22 14.42 -16.01 -0.11
N THR A 23 15.35 -15.36 0.44
CA THR A 23 15.02 -14.66 1.62
C THR A 23 14.42 -13.36 1.30
N GLU A 24 14.20 -13.04 0.08
CA GLU A 24 13.56 -11.86 -0.16
C GLU A 24 12.23 -11.92 0.35
N THR A 25 11.96 -11.36 1.49
CA THR A 25 10.63 -11.26 1.98
C THR A 25 9.98 -10.17 1.19
N PRO A 26 8.73 -10.26 0.94
CA PRO A 26 8.01 -9.20 0.31
C PRO A 26 8.19 -7.96 1.16
N ASN A 27 8.24 -6.82 0.56
CA ASN A 27 8.44 -5.61 1.27
C ASN A 27 7.34 -5.39 2.27
N GLU A 28 7.74 -5.22 3.49
CA GLU A 28 6.81 -4.87 4.53
C GLU A 28 7.12 -3.44 4.91
N ALA A 29 6.11 -2.67 5.22
CA ALA A 29 6.29 -1.29 5.62
C ALA A 29 5.26 -0.91 6.67
N ARG A 30 5.56 0.12 7.42
CA ARG A 30 4.63 0.68 8.38
C ARG A 30 3.92 1.82 7.69
N ILE A 31 2.75 2.18 8.17
CA ILE A 31 1.98 3.28 7.61
C ILE A 31 2.12 4.49 8.54
N ASP A 32 2.47 5.61 7.94
CA ASP A 32 2.57 6.87 8.65
C ASP A 32 1.17 7.32 9.08
N ASP A 33 1.03 7.83 10.29
CA ASP A 33 -0.23 8.24 10.84
C ASP A 33 -0.86 9.45 10.17
N SER A 34 -0.22 10.03 9.21
CA SER A 34 -0.70 11.22 8.55
C SER A 34 -1.51 10.97 7.29
N LEU A 35 -2.26 9.89 7.26
CA LEU A 35 -3.05 9.56 6.07
C LEU A 35 -4.24 10.50 5.96
N VAL A 36 -4.30 11.25 4.90
CA VAL A 36 -5.33 12.24 4.66
C VAL A 36 -6.02 12.01 3.33
N ALA A 37 -7.32 12.19 3.30
CA ALA A 37 -8.05 12.22 2.05
C ALA A 37 -8.42 13.66 1.72
N LEU A 38 -8.33 14.01 0.46
CA LEU A 38 -8.70 15.33 -0.03
C LEU A 38 -9.82 15.21 -1.05
N ASN A 39 -10.87 15.99 -0.87
CA ASN A 39 -11.92 16.09 -1.88
C ASN A 39 -11.78 17.42 -2.60
N ARG A 40 -11.34 17.35 -3.84
CA ARG A 40 -11.16 18.55 -4.66
C ARG A 40 -12.36 18.81 -5.58
N THR A 41 -13.40 18.01 -5.46
CA THR A 41 -14.59 18.22 -6.28
C THR A 41 -15.51 19.24 -5.63
N GLU A 42 -16.40 19.80 -6.39
CA GLU A 42 -17.36 20.76 -5.88
C GLU A 42 -18.63 20.09 -5.40
N GLU A 43 -18.59 18.79 -5.21
CA GLU A 43 -19.73 18.03 -4.71
C GLU A 43 -19.31 17.22 -3.50
N PRO A 44 -20.21 16.96 -2.57
CA PRO A 44 -19.90 16.08 -1.47
C PRO A 44 -19.67 14.67 -2.01
N GLN A 45 -18.78 13.95 -1.40
CA GLN A 45 -18.43 12.59 -1.84
C GLN A 45 -18.49 11.64 -0.66
N GLN A 46 -18.89 10.41 -0.92
CA GLN A 46 -18.79 9.36 0.07
C GLN A 46 -17.66 8.45 -0.36
N LEU A 47 -16.62 8.43 0.43
CA LEU A 47 -15.39 7.71 0.11
C LEU A 47 -15.32 6.42 0.89
N HIS A 48 -15.03 5.34 0.19
CA HIS A 48 -14.72 4.06 0.82
C HIS A 48 -13.22 3.88 0.77
N PHE A 49 -12.63 3.52 1.90
CA PHE A 49 -11.20 3.30 1.98
C PHE A 49 -10.95 1.99 2.71
N ARG A 50 -10.02 1.21 2.20
CA ARG A 50 -9.74 -0.10 2.77
C ARG A 50 -8.26 -0.42 2.71
N ILE A 51 -7.74 -1.06 3.74
CA ILE A 51 -6.38 -1.57 3.75
C ILE A 51 -6.45 -3.06 4.02
N ASP A 52 -5.75 -3.82 3.20
CA ASP A 52 -5.57 -5.25 3.40
C ASP A 52 -4.12 -5.50 3.76
N ASP A 53 -3.87 -6.48 4.60
CA ASP A 53 -2.52 -6.94 4.93
C ASP A 53 -2.46 -8.38 4.47
N ALA A 54 -1.67 -8.64 3.45
CA ALA A 54 -1.52 -9.99 2.87
C ALA A 54 -2.89 -10.61 2.58
N ASP A 55 -3.73 -9.85 1.90
CA ASP A 55 -5.06 -10.28 1.48
C ASP A 55 -6.12 -10.34 2.58
N GLU A 56 -5.79 -9.94 3.78
CA GLU A 56 -6.76 -9.90 4.84
C GLU A 56 -7.12 -8.45 5.15
N MET A 57 -8.40 -8.13 5.19
CA MET A 57 -8.82 -6.77 5.47
C MET A 57 -8.54 -6.43 6.92
N VAL A 58 -7.73 -5.42 7.15
CA VAL A 58 -7.38 -4.99 8.50
C VAL A 58 -7.91 -3.60 8.85
N TYR A 59 -8.41 -2.88 7.87
CA TYR A 59 -8.91 -1.53 8.11
C TYR A 59 -9.93 -1.16 7.06
N LYS A 60 -11.02 -0.57 7.46
CA LYS A 60 -12.01 -0.09 6.51
C LYS A 60 -12.74 1.11 7.09
N ARG A 61 -12.94 2.13 6.28
CA ARG A 61 -13.70 3.31 6.67
C ARG A 61 -14.56 3.80 5.51
N VAL A 62 -15.71 4.32 5.86
CA VAL A 62 -16.58 5.01 4.91
C VAL A 62 -16.70 6.43 5.43
N VAL A 63 -16.33 7.39 4.64
CA VAL A 63 -16.24 8.76 5.06
C VAL A 63 -17.08 9.65 4.17
N SER A 64 -17.92 10.49 4.77
CA SER A 64 -18.66 11.47 4.01
C SER A 64 -17.84 12.76 4.02
N MET A 65 -17.47 13.22 2.87
CA MET A 65 -16.65 14.41 2.74
C MET A 65 -17.45 15.52 2.09
N ASP A 66 -17.38 16.71 2.68
CA ASP A 66 -18.07 17.87 2.12
C ASP A 66 -17.41 18.31 0.82
N ALA A 67 -18.14 19.07 0.05
CA ALA A 67 -17.60 19.62 -1.20
C ALA A 67 -16.46 20.59 -0.93
N GLY A 68 -15.52 20.62 -1.84
CA GLY A 68 -14.49 21.66 -1.82
C GLY A 68 -15.10 22.98 -2.24
N GLU A 69 -14.53 24.09 -1.80
CA GLU A 69 -15.03 25.39 -2.16
C GLU A 69 -13.91 26.30 -2.64
N GLY A 70 -14.17 27.00 -3.71
CA GLY A 70 -13.24 28.02 -4.19
C GLY A 70 -11.83 27.51 -4.47
N GLY A 71 -11.73 26.28 -4.92
CA GLY A 71 -10.43 25.68 -5.18
C GLY A 71 -9.78 25.08 -3.96
N ASN A 72 -10.40 25.22 -2.80
CA ASN A 72 -9.86 24.65 -1.58
C ASN A 72 -10.49 23.28 -1.31
N PRO A 73 -9.69 22.24 -1.20
CA PRO A 73 -10.25 20.93 -0.95
C PRO A 73 -10.69 20.78 0.50
N THR A 74 -11.62 19.87 0.75
CA THR A 74 -11.92 19.46 2.11
C THR A 74 -11.03 18.28 2.45
N GLU A 75 -10.72 18.12 3.71
CA GLU A 75 -9.80 17.08 4.17
C GLU A 75 -10.42 16.18 5.20
N HIS A 76 -9.97 14.96 5.22
CA HIS A 76 -10.33 14.03 6.29
C HIS A 76 -9.07 13.29 6.74
N LEU A 77 -8.76 13.34 8.03
CA LEU A 77 -7.63 12.62 8.58
C LEU A 77 -8.11 11.26 9.08
N PHE A 78 -7.50 10.20 8.58
CA PHE A 78 -7.84 8.85 9.03
C PHE A 78 -7.09 8.55 10.33
N ARG A 79 -7.77 7.92 11.26
CA ARG A 79 -7.20 7.59 12.55
C ARG A 79 -7.25 6.09 12.79
N ASP A 80 -6.49 5.67 13.75
CA ASP A 80 -6.44 4.25 14.15
C ASP A 80 -6.03 3.34 13.01
N LEU A 81 -5.03 3.78 12.28
CA LEU A 81 -4.48 2.98 11.18
C LEU A 81 -3.77 1.73 11.71
N PRO A 82 -3.61 0.72 10.88
CA PRO A 82 -2.91 -0.48 11.32
C PRO A 82 -1.51 -0.17 11.82
N ASP A 83 -1.11 -0.81 12.92
CA ASP A 83 0.20 -0.65 13.47
C ASP A 83 1.15 -1.67 12.94
N GLY A 84 2.41 -1.35 12.98
CA GLY A 84 3.47 -2.29 12.67
C GLY A 84 3.68 -2.51 11.20
N PRO A 85 4.71 -3.25 10.87
CA PRO A 85 5.00 -3.54 9.48
C PRO A 85 4.03 -4.57 8.93
N GLY A 86 3.69 -4.42 7.68
CA GLY A 86 2.79 -5.35 7.01
C GLY A 86 2.93 -5.23 5.51
N ARG A 87 2.29 -6.14 4.80
CA ARG A 87 2.25 -6.10 3.35
C ARG A 87 0.93 -5.49 2.96
N TYR A 88 0.86 -4.20 3.05
CA TYR A 88 -0.39 -3.48 2.93
C TYR A 88 -0.76 -3.14 1.48
N LEU A 89 -2.03 -3.25 1.19
CA LEU A 89 -2.61 -2.76 -0.05
C LEU A 89 -3.73 -1.81 0.33
N ALA A 90 -3.61 -0.55 -0.02
CA ALA A 90 -4.62 0.45 0.25
C ALA A 90 -5.42 0.72 -1.01
N THR A 91 -6.74 0.65 -0.89
CA THR A 91 -7.63 0.92 -2.00
C THR A 91 -8.69 1.92 -1.57
N ALA A 92 -9.16 2.70 -2.52
CA ALA A 92 -10.21 3.68 -2.26
C ALA A 92 -11.15 3.73 -3.46
N TRP A 93 -12.43 3.95 -3.20
CA TRP A 93 -13.41 4.08 -4.27
C TRP A 93 -14.57 4.94 -3.76
N LEU A 94 -15.30 5.51 -4.68
CA LEU A 94 -16.44 6.34 -4.34
C LEU A 94 -17.70 5.48 -4.28
N ASP A 95 -18.68 5.95 -3.53
CA ASP A 95 -19.94 5.23 -3.40
C ASP A 95 -20.55 5.03 -4.79
N GLY A 96 -21.02 3.86 -5.06
CA GLY A 96 -21.57 3.52 -6.37
C GLY A 96 -20.54 2.98 -7.36
N ALA A 97 -19.26 3.10 -7.07
CA ALA A 97 -18.21 2.57 -7.93
C ALA A 97 -17.70 1.26 -7.36
N GLU A 98 -16.99 0.50 -8.17
CA GLU A 98 -16.44 -0.75 -7.71
C GLU A 98 -15.03 -0.58 -7.18
N ARG A 99 -14.69 -1.35 -6.19
CA ARG A 99 -13.33 -1.42 -5.69
C ARG A 99 -12.44 -2.04 -6.76
N THR A 100 -11.34 -1.39 -7.04
CA THR A 100 -10.41 -1.86 -8.06
C THR A 100 -9.03 -2.04 -7.42
N PRO A 101 -8.70 -3.23 -6.95
CA PRO A 101 -7.42 -3.45 -6.28
C PRO A 101 -6.21 -3.06 -7.13
N GLU A 102 -6.32 -3.15 -8.43
CA GLU A 102 -5.20 -2.83 -9.31
C GLU A 102 -4.82 -1.37 -9.28
N THR A 103 -5.72 -0.50 -8.85
CA THR A 103 -5.43 0.92 -8.78
C THR A 103 -5.03 1.33 -7.37
N GLY A 104 -4.91 0.38 -6.46
CA GLY A 104 -4.51 0.67 -5.11
C GLY A 104 -3.00 0.88 -5.01
N PHE A 105 -2.57 1.25 -3.83
CA PHE A 105 -1.15 1.42 -3.56
C PHE A 105 -0.68 0.31 -2.63
N SER A 106 0.38 -0.38 -3.04
CA SER A 106 0.88 -1.53 -2.30
C SER A 106 2.29 -1.29 -1.76
N THR A 107 2.59 -1.87 -0.62
CA THR A 107 3.95 -1.81 -0.09
C THR A 107 4.93 -2.49 -1.01
N THR A 108 4.46 -3.37 -1.90
CA THR A 108 5.38 -4.01 -2.84
C THR A 108 5.79 -3.07 -3.96
N ASP A 109 5.14 -1.92 -4.09
CA ASP A 109 5.46 -0.96 -5.15
C ASP A 109 6.60 -0.03 -4.76
N ILE A 110 7.05 -0.08 -3.54
CA ILE A 110 8.11 0.80 -3.10
C ILE A 110 9.10 0.05 -2.22
N SER A 111 10.23 0.65 -2.01
CA SER A 111 11.28 0.04 -1.18
C SER A 111 11.43 0.73 0.17
N GLU A 112 10.48 1.56 0.55
CA GLU A 112 10.57 2.28 1.82
C GLU A 112 9.98 1.49 2.97
N ASP A 113 10.48 1.71 4.16
CA ASP A 113 10.00 1.02 5.35
C ASP A 113 8.82 1.73 5.99
N CYS A 114 8.57 2.95 5.63
CA CYS A 114 7.46 3.72 6.16
C CYS A 114 6.75 4.42 5.01
N LEU A 115 5.46 4.21 4.92
CA LEU A 115 4.66 4.77 3.85
C LEU A 115 3.80 5.91 4.30
N LEU A 116 3.85 6.99 3.59
CA LEU A 116 2.88 8.05 3.73
C LEU A 116 1.84 7.82 2.64
N LEU A 117 0.61 7.61 3.02
CA LEU A 117 -0.46 7.38 2.07
C LEU A 117 -1.37 8.61 1.99
N GLY A 118 -1.94 8.82 0.85
CA GLY A 118 -2.93 9.86 0.65
C GLY A 118 -4.01 9.41 -0.28
N VAL A 119 -5.18 10.00 -0.16
CA VAL A 119 -6.30 9.71 -1.05
C VAL A 119 -6.73 11.02 -1.68
N LEU A 120 -6.88 11.02 -2.98
CA LEU A 120 -7.24 12.24 -3.68
C LEU A 120 -8.48 11.99 -4.52
N ILE A 121 -9.52 12.78 -4.32
CA ILE A 121 -10.72 12.74 -5.14
C ILE A 121 -10.69 13.95 -6.05
N GLU A 122 -10.71 13.70 -7.34
CA GLU A 122 -10.65 14.76 -8.35
C GLU A 122 -11.71 14.56 -9.43
N GLN A 123 -12.06 15.63 -10.09
CA GLN A 123 -12.95 15.57 -11.21
C GLN A 123 -12.38 16.45 -12.30
N ARG A 124 -12.25 15.91 -13.49
CA ARG A 124 -11.72 16.67 -14.62
C ARG A 124 -12.85 17.02 -15.55
N GLY A 125 -13.11 18.32 -15.66
CA GLY A 125 -14.15 18.80 -16.56
C GLY A 125 -15.51 18.25 -16.17
N THR A 126 -16.20 17.67 -17.10
CA THR A 126 -17.52 17.10 -16.87
C THR A 126 -17.48 15.60 -16.64
N SER A 127 -16.28 15.02 -16.52
CA SER A 127 -16.19 13.58 -16.29
C SER A 127 -16.62 13.25 -14.89
N GLU A 128 -16.84 11.98 -14.66
CA GLU A 128 -17.18 11.51 -13.32
C GLU A 128 -16.00 11.68 -12.40
N PRO A 129 -16.22 11.95 -11.14
CA PRO A 129 -15.11 12.06 -10.19
C PRO A 129 -14.35 10.75 -10.10
N SER A 130 -13.08 10.84 -9.87
CA SER A 130 -12.23 9.68 -9.70
C SER A 130 -11.44 9.80 -8.41
N VAL A 131 -10.97 8.68 -7.90
CA VAL A 131 -10.20 8.67 -6.69
C VAL A 131 -8.90 7.94 -6.94
N ALA A 132 -7.84 8.41 -6.35
CA ALA A 132 -6.53 7.77 -6.43
C ALA A 132 -5.94 7.65 -5.04
N VAL A 133 -5.23 6.55 -4.80
CA VAL A 133 -4.43 6.38 -3.60
C VAL A 133 -3.00 6.66 -4.01
N THR A 134 -2.36 7.56 -3.31
CA THR A 134 -0.98 7.89 -3.60
C THR A 134 -0.13 7.49 -2.42
N GLY A 135 1.13 7.29 -2.64
CA GLY A 135 2.02 6.93 -1.55
C GLY A 135 3.41 7.44 -1.80
N GLY A 136 4.15 7.54 -0.74
CA GLY A 136 5.52 7.98 -0.79
C GLY A 136 6.22 7.65 0.50
N ARG A 137 7.35 8.25 0.71
CA ARG A 137 8.15 8.02 1.88
C ARG A 137 7.52 8.75 3.07
N GLY A 138 7.26 8.04 4.11
CA GLY A 138 6.73 8.59 5.34
C GLY A 138 7.78 8.71 6.42
N PHE A 139 7.32 9.15 7.59
CA PHE A 139 8.20 9.34 8.72
C PHE A 139 7.61 8.62 9.93
N CYS A 140 7.71 7.34 9.96
CA CYS A 140 7.26 6.57 11.10
C CYS A 140 8.32 6.66 12.19
N ASP A 141 7.89 6.98 13.40
CA ASP A 141 8.84 7.11 14.47
C ASP A 141 9.44 5.76 14.84
N ALA A 142 10.72 5.70 14.77
CA ALA A 142 11.38 4.46 15.10
C ALA A 142 11.27 4.21 16.59
N ASP A 143 11.07 5.25 17.36
CA ASP A 143 11.01 5.09 18.78
C ASP A 143 9.67 4.61 19.26
N SER A 144 8.70 4.65 18.43
CA SER A 144 7.40 4.20 18.85
C SER A 144 7.30 2.71 18.82
N SER A 145 8.33 2.07 18.54
CA SER A 145 8.33 0.61 18.49
C SER A 145 8.42 0.01 19.90
#